data_dc33f9952b9c2c34aa7c15ca1f8e6754
#
_entry.id   dc33f9952b9c2c34aa7c15ca1f8e6754
#
_cell.length_a   1.000
_cell.length_b   1.000
_cell.length_c   1.000
_cell.angle_alpha   90.00
_cell.angle_beta   90.00
_cell.angle_gamma   90.00
#
_symmetry.space_group_name_H-M   'P 1'
#
loop_
_entity.id
_entity.type
_entity.pdbx_description
1 polymer ?
#
loop_
_entity_poly.entity_id
_entity_poly.type
_entity_poly.pdbx_seq_one_letter_code
_entity_poly.pdbx_strand_id
1 'polypeptide(L)'
;MKVKTIKAVEAYRALKTLKVGGMSDDAMLAVWKNLKALRPVSEAYDKDIEEVRATLQDEEFEKMQQRVKEAQELERKVKEEDRDMTEAEKREIAEINAWFAAWNKKGEEYLKELAEKEVKVDVVEFEAEELLKAFKASDKTFEEVEKLSWLTK
;
A
#
# COMPACT_ATOMS: atom_id res chain seq x y z
N MET A 1 9.28 -6.46 20.35
CA MET A 1 8.06 -7.09 19.79
C MET A 1 8.26 -7.34 18.30
N LYS A 2 7.82 -8.47 17.80
CA LYS A 2 7.80 -8.76 16.36
C LYS A 2 6.39 -8.56 15.82
N VAL A 3 6.28 -7.82 14.74
CA VAL A 3 5.01 -7.56 14.05
C VAL A 3 5.21 -7.64 12.54
N LYS A 4 4.13 -7.83 11.78
CA LYS A 4 4.17 -7.70 10.32
C LYS A 4 4.51 -6.27 9.94
N THR A 5 5.33 -6.08 8.93
CA THR A 5 5.74 -4.75 8.45
C THR A 5 4.53 -3.84 8.19
N ILE A 6 3.50 -4.35 7.52
CA ILE A 6 2.30 -3.56 7.23
C ILE A 6 1.63 -3.04 8.50
N LYS A 7 1.59 -3.84 9.57
CA LYS A 7 1.01 -3.45 10.85
C LYS A 7 1.75 -2.27 11.46
N ALA A 8 3.08 -2.29 11.41
CA ALA A 8 3.93 -1.18 11.88
C ALA A 8 3.76 0.08 11.03
N VAL A 9 3.68 -0.07 9.71
CA VAL A 9 3.48 1.03 8.76
C VAL A 9 2.11 1.70 8.95
N GLU A 10 1.05 0.92 9.05
CA GLU A 10 -0.31 1.43 9.30
C GLU A 10 -0.40 2.17 10.63
N ALA A 11 0.21 1.63 11.68
CA ALA A 11 0.26 2.29 12.98
C ALA A 11 1.03 3.63 12.91
N TYR A 12 2.18 3.66 12.24
CA TYR A 12 2.92 4.91 12.05
C TYR A 12 2.08 5.98 11.34
N ARG A 13 1.42 5.60 10.24
CA ARG A 13 0.59 6.52 9.47
C ARG A 13 -0.60 7.04 10.28
N ALA A 14 -1.23 6.17 11.07
CA ALA A 14 -2.34 6.56 11.96
C ALA A 14 -1.88 7.47 13.10
N LEU A 15 -0.76 7.16 13.78
CA LEU A 15 -0.19 7.98 14.84
C LEU A 15 0.23 9.37 14.33
N LYS A 16 0.76 9.45 13.14
CA LYS A 16 1.25 10.69 12.54
C LYS A 16 0.17 11.77 12.41
N THR A 17 -1.08 11.37 12.27
CA THR A 17 -2.22 12.27 12.09
C THR A 17 -3.16 12.29 13.31
N LEU A 18 -2.80 11.61 14.40
CA LEU A 18 -3.58 11.55 15.61
C LEU A 18 -3.47 12.88 16.39
N LYS A 19 -4.60 13.41 16.83
CA LYS A 19 -4.64 14.59 17.71
C LYS A 19 -4.48 14.17 19.15
N VAL A 20 -3.35 14.51 19.75
CA VAL A 20 -2.94 14.03 21.06
C VAL A 20 -3.18 15.06 22.20
N GLY A 21 -3.70 16.25 21.91
CA GLY A 21 -3.85 17.33 22.88
C GLY A 21 -4.75 17.02 24.08
N GLY A 22 -5.67 16.05 23.95
CA GLY A 22 -6.52 15.58 25.05
C GLY A 22 -5.96 14.41 25.86
N MET A 23 -4.80 13.87 25.46
CA MET A 23 -4.14 12.76 26.14
C MET A 23 -3.30 13.27 27.33
N SER A 24 -3.00 12.36 28.28
CA SER A 24 -2.04 12.62 29.34
C SER A 24 -0.63 12.83 28.78
N ASP A 25 0.23 13.48 29.56
CA ASP A 25 1.63 13.71 29.18
C ASP A 25 2.37 12.38 28.93
N ASP A 26 2.12 11.37 29.77
CA ASP A 26 2.72 10.03 29.59
C ASP A 26 2.25 9.36 28.31
N ALA A 27 0.98 9.47 27.97
CA ALA A 27 0.43 8.92 26.73
C ALA A 27 0.97 9.68 25.49
N MET A 28 1.07 11.01 25.55
CA MET A 28 1.69 11.80 24.49
C MET A 28 3.16 11.42 24.27
N LEU A 29 3.90 11.20 25.36
CA LEU A 29 5.28 10.75 25.29
C LEU A 29 5.41 9.35 24.67
N ALA A 30 4.49 8.43 25.00
CA ALA A 30 4.42 7.11 24.41
C ALA A 30 4.16 7.19 22.90
N VAL A 31 3.21 8.02 22.44
CA VAL A 31 2.93 8.27 21.03
C VAL A 31 4.17 8.79 20.32
N TRP A 32 4.86 9.76 20.90
CA TRP A 32 6.08 10.32 20.30
C TRP A 32 7.20 9.28 20.18
N LYS A 33 7.42 8.45 21.21
CA LYS A 33 8.39 7.35 21.17
C LYS A 33 8.03 6.33 20.08
N ASN A 34 6.76 5.97 19.99
CA ASN A 34 6.27 5.04 18.97
C ASN A 34 6.45 5.60 17.54
N LEU A 35 6.18 6.87 17.32
CA LEU A 35 6.47 7.53 16.05
C LEU A 35 7.94 7.41 15.67
N LYS A 36 8.84 7.64 16.63
CA LYS A 36 10.30 7.50 16.39
C LYS A 36 10.71 6.05 16.10
N ALA A 37 10.11 5.08 16.81
CA ALA A 37 10.43 3.66 16.61
C ALA A 37 9.89 3.10 15.28
N LEU A 38 8.72 3.55 14.85
CA LEU A 38 8.04 3.04 13.67
C LEU A 38 8.42 3.76 12.37
N ARG A 39 8.91 5.00 12.45
CA ARG A 39 9.33 5.79 11.27
C ARG A 39 10.31 5.05 10.36
N PRO A 40 11.42 4.49 10.85
CA PRO A 40 12.37 3.79 9.99
C PRO A 40 11.75 2.60 9.25
N VAL A 41 10.80 1.90 9.89
CA VAL A 41 10.08 0.78 9.27
C VAL A 41 9.21 1.27 8.12
N SER A 42 8.48 2.37 8.33
CA SER A 42 7.62 2.96 7.30
C SER A 42 8.43 3.50 6.11
N GLU A 43 9.53 4.20 6.38
CA GLU A 43 10.42 4.73 5.34
C GLU A 43 11.09 3.61 4.53
N ALA A 44 11.56 2.55 5.19
CA ALA A 44 12.13 1.40 4.51
C ALA A 44 11.08 0.67 3.65
N TYR A 45 9.87 0.52 4.15
CA TYR A 45 8.77 -0.09 3.40
C TYR A 45 8.42 0.72 2.14
N ASP A 46 8.31 2.03 2.24
CA ASP A 46 8.03 2.91 1.09
C ASP A 46 9.14 2.82 0.05
N LYS A 47 10.40 2.77 0.49
CA LYS A 47 11.56 2.58 -0.39
C LYS A 47 11.53 1.22 -1.10
N ASP A 48 11.23 0.16 -0.37
CA ASP A 48 11.13 -1.20 -0.93
C ASP A 48 10.01 -1.28 -1.98
N ILE A 49 8.89 -0.62 -1.75
CA ILE A 49 7.80 -0.51 -2.74
C ILE A 49 8.27 0.20 -4.01
N GLU A 50 9.01 1.29 -3.90
CA GLU A 50 9.56 2.01 -5.06
C GLU A 50 10.55 1.13 -5.85
N GLU A 51 11.39 0.36 -5.15
CA GLU A 51 12.31 -0.58 -5.79
C GLU A 51 11.58 -1.70 -6.52
N VAL A 52 10.52 -2.26 -5.95
CA VAL A 52 9.66 -3.26 -6.61
C VAL A 52 9.00 -2.65 -7.85
N ARG A 53 8.48 -1.44 -7.74
CA ARG A 53 7.87 -0.74 -8.87
C ARG A 53 8.86 -0.54 -10.01
N ALA A 54 10.06 -0.08 -9.70
CA ALA A 54 11.13 0.12 -10.70
C ALA A 54 11.54 -1.20 -11.37
N THR A 55 11.59 -2.29 -10.61
CA THR A 55 11.91 -3.62 -11.14
C THR A 55 10.81 -4.15 -12.08
N LEU A 56 9.52 -3.88 -11.77
CA LEU A 56 8.39 -4.32 -12.57
C LEU A 56 8.18 -3.47 -13.82
N GLN A 57 8.56 -2.20 -13.79
CA GLN A 57 8.47 -1.27 -14.92
C GLN A 57 9.77 -1.30 -15.75
N ASP A 58 10.14 -2.47 -16.24
CA ASP A 58 11.31 -2.73 -17.06
C ASP A 58 11.06 -2.45 -18.55
N GLU A 59 12.03 -2.79 -19.40
CA GLU A 59 11.90 -2.62 -20.85
C GLU A 59 10.75 -3.43 -21.45
N GLU A 60 10.48 -4.61 -20.92
CA GLU A 60 9.37 -5.45 -21.38
C GLU A 60 8.03 -4.79 -21.06
N PHE A 61 7.89 -4.21 -19.87
CA PHE A 61 6.71 -3.43 -19.49
C PHE A 61 6.49 -2.25 -20.45
N GLU A 62 7.54 -1.51 -20.79
CA GLU A 62 7.45 -0.40 -21.73
C GLU A 62 7.00 -0.85 -23.13
N LYS A 63 7.54 -1.96 -23.63
CA LYS A 63 7.11 -2.58 -24.88
C LYS A 63 5.65 -2.99 -24.84
N MET A 64 5.20 -3.57 -23.74
CA MET A 64 3.81 -3.98 -23.58
C MET A 64 2.87 -2.78 -23.45
N GLN A 65 3.29 -1.69 -22.81
CA GLN A 65 2.52 -0.44 -22.82
C GLN A 65 2.34 0.13 -24.22
N GLN A 66 3.36 0.06 -25.06
CA GLN A 66 3.26 0.48 -26.46
C GLN A 66 2.26 -0.40 -27.22
N ARG A 67 2.28 -1.72 -27.01
CA ARG A 67 1.30 -2.64 -27.60
C ARG A 67 -0.13 -2.32 -27.16
N VAL A 68 -0.34 -1.92 -25.90
CA VAL A 68 -1.65 -1.46 -25.41
C VAL A 68 -2.14 -0.25 -26.20
N LYS A 69 -1.29 0.74 -26.43
CA LYS A 69 -1.66 1.92 -27.21
C LYS A 69 -2.04 1.55 -28.64
N GLU A 70 -1.28 0.68 -29.27
CA GLU A 70 -1.57 0.17 -30.61
C GLU A 70 -2.89 -0.61 -30.68
N ALA A 71 -3.16 -1.45 -29.65
CA ALA A 71 -4.41 -2.18 -29.54
C ALA A 71 -5.62 -1.26 -29.33
N GLN A 72 -5.50 -0.22 -28.55
CA GLN A 72 -6.55 0.79 -28.34
C GLN A 72 -6.85 1.54 -29.64
N GLU A 73 -5.84 1.90 -30.41
CA GLU A 73 -5.98 2.52 -31.72
C GLU A 73 -6.65 1.57 -32.71
N LEU A 74 -6.29 0.29 -32.69
CA LEU A 74 -6.92 -0.75 -33.49
C LEU A 74 -8.42 -0.91 -33.17
N GLU A 75 -8.76 -0.97 -31.87
CA GLU A 75 -10.17 -1.05 -31.43
C GLU A 75 -10.96 0.16 -31.92
N ARG A 76 -10.38 1.35 -31.86
CA ARG A 76 -10.99 2.57 -32.38
C ARG A 76 -11.26 2.48 -33.89
N LYS A 77 -10.30 2.03 -34.66
CA LYS A 77 -10.44 1.85 -36.13
C LYS A 77 -11.51 0.81 -36.46
N VAL A 78 -11.52 -0.34 -35.80
CA VAL A 78 -12.52 -1.39 -35.99
C VAL A 78 -13.92 -0.84 -35.75
N LYS A 79 -14.10 -0.04 -34.72
CA LYS A 79 -15.37 0.59 -34.37
C LYS A 79 -15.80 1.64 -35.41
N GLU A 80 -14.88 2.47 -35.88
CA GLU A 80 -15.13 3.47 -36.92
C GLU A 80 -15.51 2.83 -38.27
N GLU A 81 -14.84 1.72 -38.62
CA GLU A 81 -15.10 0.95 -39.85
C GLU A 81 -16.34 0.06 -39.74
N ASP A 82 -17.00 -0.01 -38.60
CA ASP A 82 -18.18 -0.83 -38.30
C ASP A 82 -17.97 -2.30 -38.75
N ARG A 83 -16.83 -2.87 -38.42
CA ARG A 83 -16.47 -4.25 -38.74
C ARG A 83 -16.13 -5.05 -37.48
N ASP A 84 -16.16 -6.36 -37.60
CA ASP A 84 -15.68 -7.26 -36.57
C ASP A 84 -14.15 -7.36 -36.55
N MET A 85 -13.58 -7.64 -35.39
CA MET A 85 -12.18 -7.96 -35.28
C MET A 85 -11.85 -9.29 -35.95
N THR A 86 -10.69 -9.34 -36.62
CA THR A 86 -10.14 -10.61 -37.14
C THR A 86 -9.68 -11.50 -35.98
N GLU A 87 -9.52 -12.79 -36.23
CA GLU A 87 -8.99 -13.73 -35.25
C GLU A 87 -7.56 -13.37 -34.80
N ALA A 88 -6.74 -12.84 -35.72
CA ALA A 88 -5.40 -12.36 -35.41
C ALA A 88 -5.42 -11.15 -34.45
N GLU A 89 -6.33 -10.19 -34.67
CA GLU A 89 -6.53 -9.02 -33.81
C GLU A 89 -7.02 -9.41 -32.41
N LYS A 90 -7.98 -10.32 -32.32
CA LYS A 90 -8.46 -10.87 -31.03
C LYS A 90 -7.36 -11.58 -30.28
N ARG A 91 -6.51 -12.34 -30.96
CA ARG A 91 -5.37 -13.06 -30.38
C ARG A 91 -4.34 -12.10 -29.81
N GLU A 92 -4.02 -11.02 -30.52
CA GLU A 92 -3.11 -9.96 -30.05
C GLU A 92 -3.60 -9.33 -28.75
N ILE A 93 -4.87 -8.97 -28.68
CA ILE A 93 -5.48 -8.40 -27.47
C ILE A 93 -5.46 -9.41 -26.31
N ALA A 94 -5.76 -10.68 -26.58
CA ALA A 94 -5.72 -11.74 -25.58
C ALA A 94 -4.30 -11.93 -25.02
N GLU A 95 -3.27 -11.88 -25.83
CA GLU A 95 -1.86 -11.96 -25.39
C GLU A 95 -1.48 -10.79 -24.49
N ILE A 96 -1.87 -9.56 -24.84
CA ILE A 96 -1.63 -8.36 -24.05
C ILE A 96 -2.32 -8.48 -22.67
N ASN A 97 -3.58 -8.86 -22.66
CA ASN A 97 -4.34 -9.03 -21.41
C ASN A 97 -3.75 -10.12 -20.51
N ALA A 98 -3.33 -11.24 -21.08
CA ALA A 98 -2.69 -12.33 -20.34
C ALA A 98 -1.36 -11.89 -19.72
N TRP A 99 -0.56 -11.11 -20.46
CA TRP A 99 0.71 -10.60 -19.97
C TRP A 99 0.49 -9.65 -18.77
N PHE A 100 -0.44 -8.69 -18.88
CA PHE A 100 -0.74 -7.77 -17.79
C PHE A 100 -1.37 -8.46 -16.58
N ALA A 101 -2.18 -9.49 -16.77
CA ALA A 101 -2.72 -10.30 -15.67
C ALA A 101 -1.58 -10.99 -14.89
N ALA A 102 -0.61 -11.58 -15.58
CA ALA A 102 0.58 -12.18 -14.97
C ALA A 102 1.48 -11.14 -14.29
N TRP A 103 1.66 -9.98 -14.90
CA TRP A 103 2.42 -8.86 -14.35
C TRP A 103 1.79 -8.32 -13.06
N ASN A 104 0.48 -8.11 -13.04
CA ASN A 104 -0.27 -7.70 -11.84
C ASN A 104 -0.14 -8.73 -10.72
N LYS A 105 -0.28 -10.01 -11.03
CA LYS A 105 -0.14 -11.09 -10.05
C LYS A 105 1.26 -11.10 -9.44
N LYS A 106 2.30 -10.95 -10.24
CA LYS A 106 3.69 -10.86 -9.76
C LYS A 106 3.90 -9.66 -8.84
N GLY A 107 3.34 -8.51 -9.20
CA GLY A 107 3.37 -7.31 -8.38
C GLY A 107 2.67 -7.48 -7.04
N GLU A 108 1.48 -8.07 -7.03
CA GLU A 108 0.73 -8.38 -5.81
C GLU A 108 1.49 -9.33 -4.89
N GLU A 109 2.15 -10.35 -5.43
CA GLU A 109 2.97 -11.29 -4.66
C GLU A 109 4.16 -10.59 -4.00
N TYR A 110 4.88 -9.73 -4.70
CA TYR A 110 5.97 -8.93 -4.12
C TYR A 110 5.50 -7.98 -3.02
N LEU A 111 4.42 -7.28 -3.24
CA LEU A 111 3.85 -6.37 -2.24
C LEU A 111 3.37 -7.12 -1.01
N LYS A 112 2.77 -8.30 -1.19
CA LYS A 112 2.36 -9.17 -0.10
C LYS A 112 3.55 -9.65 0.73
N GLU A 113 4.64 -10.07 0.11
CA GLU A 113 5.87 -10.47 0.80
C GLU A 113 6.43 -9.34 1.66
N LEU A 114 6.50 -8.12 1.10
CA LEU A 114 6.95 -6.93 1.85
C LEU A 114 6.03 -6.63 3.05
N ALA A 115 4.72 -6.70 2.85
CA ALA A 115 3.73 -6.40 3.88
C ALA A 115 3.75 -7.42 5.03
N GLU A 116 3.94 -8.69 4.72
CA GLU A 116 3.89 -9.80 5.68
C GLU A 116 5.24 -10.09 6.37
N LYS A 117 6.33 -9.52 5.86
CA LYS A 117 7.65 -9.66 6.48
C LYS A 117 7.62 -9.17 7.93
N GLU A 118 8.14 -9.99 8.84
CA GLU A 118 8.24 -9.60 10.25
C GLU A 118 9.36 -8.61 10.48
N VAL A 119 9.07 -7.59 11.29
CA VAL A 119 10.05 -6.61 11.79
C VAL A 119 9.99 -6.56 13.29
N LYS A 120 11.15 -6.29 13.90
CA LYS A 120 11.25 -6.04 15.33
C LYS A 120 11.09 -4.54 15.58
N VAL A 121 10.17 -4.19 16.45
CA VAL A 121 9.91 -2.80 16.85
C VAL A 121 9.96 -2.67 18.37
N ASP A 122 10.46 -1.54 18.83
CA ASP A 122 10.54 -1.20 20.25
C ASP A 122 9.51 -0.11 20.54
N VAL A 123 8.30 -0.54 20.84
CA VAL A 123 7.16 0.35 21.10
C VAL A 123 6.80 0.40 22.57
N VAL A 124 6.17 1.50 22.95
CA VAL A 124 5.70 1.76 24.32
C VAL A 124 4.18 1.69 24.32
N GLU A 125 3.63 0.81 25.14
CA GLU A 125 2.18 0.71 25.32
C GLU A 125 1.65 1.88 26.15
N PHE A 126 0.43 2.29 25.87
CA PHE A 126 -0.33 3.28 26.63
C PHE A 126 -1.76 2.81 26.89
N GLU A 127 -2.47 3.47 27.81
CA GLU A 127 -3.82 3.05 28.18
C GLU A 127 -4.82 3.22 27.02
N ALA A 128 -5.71 2.25 26.84
CA ALA A 128 -6.72 2.28 25.79
C ALA A 128 -7.65 3.50 25.89
N GLU A 129 -7.94 3.97 27.10
CA GLU A 129 -8.73 5.19 27.33
C GLU A 129 -8.09 6.44 26.74
N GLU A 130 -6.76 6.49 26.70
CA GLU A 130 -6.03 7.59 26.07
C GLU A 130 -6.22 7.59 24.56
N LEU A 131 -6.24 6.41 23.94
CA LEU A 131 -6.56 6.27 22.52
C LEU A 131 -7.97 6.76 22.21
N LEU A 132 -8.93 6.44 23.09
CA LEU A 132 -10.31 6.91 22.96
C LEU A 132 -10.43 8.43 23.04
N LYS A 133 -9.66 9.09 23.91
CA LYS A 133 -9.60 10.56 23.97
C LYS A 133 -9.09 11.16 22.67
N ALA A 134 -8.03 10.58 22.11
CA ALA A 134 -7.48 11.02 20.83
C ALA A 134 -8.44 10.75 19.65
N PHE A 135 -9.19 9.65 19.68
CA PHE A 135 -10.24 9.35 18.72
C PHE A 135 -11.34 10.42 18.72
N LYS A 136 -11.84 10.80 19.90
CA LYS A 136 -12.85 11.86 20.04
C LYS A 136 -12.37 13.23 19.55
N ALA A 137 -11.08 13.52 19.71
CA ALA A 137 -10.47 14.78 19.28
C ALA A 137 -10.09 14.80 17.78
N SER A 138 -9.99 13.64 17.15
CA SER A 138 -9.56 13.45 15.76
C SER A 138 -10.76 13.11 14.87
N ASP A 139 -10.71 13.52 13.61
CA ASP A 139 -11.70 13.14 12.61
C ASP A 139 -11.29 11.82 11.96
N LYS A 140 -11.32 10.73 12.75
CA LYS A 140 -10.88 9.39 12.35
C LYS A 140 -12.01 8.36 12.51
N THR A 141 -11.98 7.36 11.62
CA THR A 141 -12.88 6.20 11.68
C THR A 141 -12.41 5.20 12.74
N PHE A 142 -13.29 4.34 13.21
CA PHE A 142 -12.92 3.21 14.06
C PHE A 142 -11.88 2.30 13.44
N GLU A 143 -11.95 2.07 12.14
CA GLU A 143 -10.97 1.26 11.41
C GLU A 143 -9.56 1.83 11.52
N GLU A 144 -9.41 3.15 11.38
CA GLU A 144 -8.11 3.82 11.54
C GLU A 144 -7.58 3.73 12.97
N VAL A 145 -8.45 3.87 13.96
CA VAL A 145 -8.09 3.77 15.38
C VAL A 145 -7.76 2.34 15.78
N GLU A 146 -8.47 1.36 15.23
CA GLU A 146 -8.23 -0.07 15.47
C GLU A 146 -6.82 -0.51 15.05
N LYS A 147 -6.25 0.13 14.04
CA LYS A 147 -4.85 -0.08 13.64
C LYS A 147 -3.84 0.25 14.73
N LEU A 148 -4.24 0.98 15.76
CA LEU A 148 -3.43 1.36 16.90
C LEU A 148 -3.69 0.49 18.17
N SER A 149 -4.68 -0.38 18.13
CA SER A 149 -5.10 -1.17 19.31
C SER A 149 -3.98 -2.03 19.90
N TRP A 150 -3.06 -2.51 19.08
CA TRP A 150 -1.93 -3.32 19.54
C TRP A 150 -0.84 -2.51 20.28
N LEU A 151 -0.93 -1.19 20.28
CA LEU A 151 -0.08 -0.27 21.06
C LEU A 151 -0.70 0.08 22.41
N THR A 152 -1.87 -0.47 22.72
CA THR A 152 -2.59 -0.21 23.98
C THR A 152 -2.60 -1.44 24.87
N LYS A 153 -2.64 -1.21 26.18
CA LYS A 153 -2.83 -2.20 27.23
C LYS A 153 -4.19 -2.09 27.91
#